data_4a580cf6e65cc0f9cb3e0cd113fe2982
#
_entry.id   4a580cf6e65cc0f9cb3e0cd113fe2982
#
_cell.length_a   1.000
_cell.length_b   1.000
_cell.length_c   1.000
_cell.angle_alpha   90.00
_cell.angle_beta   90.00
_cell.angle_gamma   90.00
#
_symmetry.space_group_name_H-M   'P 1'
#
loop_
_entity.id
_entity.type
_entity.pdbx_description
1 polymer ?
#
loop_
_entity_poly.entity_id
_entity_poly.type
_entity_poly.pdbx_seq_one_letter_code
_entity_poly.pdbx_strand_id
1 'polypeptide(L)'
;VFPVDIGVVRPIKSEKVLQFVVRRGTANFAHEPAMTRKEALEAVEIGIKMAEMCAEKGYSLLIGGEMGIGNTTTSAAVTAVLTGAEVAAVTGRGAGLSTAGLERKIAVIEAALALHKPDSNDSIDVLHKVGGLDIAGLCGLYLGAAAQRIPVVLDGVISCAAALLAVRLCPLS
;
A
#
# COMPACT_ATOMS: atom_id res chain seq x y z
N VAL A 1 -11.50 13.77 8.97
CA VAL A 1 -11.17 12.56 8.18
C VAL A 1 -11.39 12.87 6.72
N PHE A 2 -10.43 12.50 5.87
CA PHE A 2 -10.49 12.65 4.41
C PHE A 2 -10.49 11.25 3.78
N PRO A 3 -11.67 10.66 3.54
CA PRO A 3 -11.74 9.40 2.82
C PRO A 3 -11.40 9.61 1.34
N VAL A 4 -10.50 8.77 0.81
CA VAL A 4 -10.00 8.85 -0.57
C VAL A 4 -10.33 7.55 -1.29
N ASP A 5 -11.04 7.63 -2.42
CA ASP A 5 -11.15 6.53 -3.39
C ASP A 5 -9.96 6.61 -4.34
N ILE A 6 -8.96 5.75 -4.12
CA ILE A 6 -7.78 5.65 -4.99
C ILE A 6 -7.92 4.54 -6.04
N GLY A 7 -8.97 3.70 -5.89
CA GLY A 7 -9.18 2.62 -6.85
C GLY A 7 -10.07 1.49 -6.37
N VAL A 8 -11.11 1.79 -5.60
CA VAL A 8 -12.09 0.77 -5.20
C VAL A 8 -12.80 0.20 -6.44
N VAL A 9 -13.00 -1.12 -6.49
CA VAL A 9 -13.59 -1.81 -7.66
C VAL A 9 -14.96 -1.24 -8.03
N ARG A 10 -15.83 -1.01 -7.04
CA ARG A 10 -17.15 -0.43 -7.26
C ARG A 10 -17.11 1.08 -6.99
N PRO A 11 -17.55 1.92 -7.94
CA PRO A 11 -17.55 3.36 -7.76
C PRO A 11 -18.32 3.81 -6.50
N ILE A 12 -17.69 4.64 -5.69
CA ILE A 12 -18.33 5.25 -4.52
C ILE A 12 -18.93 6.59 -4.95
N LYS A 13 -20.25 6.69 -4.91
CA LYS A 13 -20.99 7.92 -5.23
C LYS A 13 -21.25 8.69 -3.93
N SER A 14 -20.29 9.48 -3.48
CA SER A 14 -20.42 10.30 -2.28
C SER A 14 -19.56 11.54 -2.39
N GLU A 15 -20.14 12.71 -2.14
CA GLU A 15 -19.42 14.00 -2.10
C GLU A 15 -18.43 14.07 -0.92
N LYS A 16 -18.57 13.19 0.07
CA LYS A 16 -17.68 13.11 1.21
C LYS A 16 -16.39 12.32 0.93
N VAL A 17 -16.29 11.66 -0.22
CA VAL A 17 -15.13 10.84 -0.62
C VAL A 17 -14.41 11.53 -1.75
N LEU A 18 -13.14 11.84 -1.54
CA LEU A 18 -12.27 12.41 -2.57
C LEU A 18 -11.99 11.35 -3.65
N GLN A 19 -12.26 11.72 -4.88
CA GLN A 19 -12.15 10.82 -6.02
C GLN A 19 -10.80 11.00 -6.73
N PHE A 20 -9.83 10.15 -6.42
CA PHE A 20 -8.50 10.12 -7.04
C PHE A 20 -8.21 8.74 -7.61
N VAL A 21 -9.11 8.26 -8.44
CA VAL A 21 -9.10 6.89 -8.94
C VAL A 21 -8.02 6.68 -10.00
N VAL A 22 -6.99 5.90 -9.69
CA VAL A 22 -5.96 5.47 -10.64
C VAL A 22 -6.51 4.40 -11.59
N ARG A 23 -7.09 3.35 -11.00
CA ARG A 23 -7.78 2.27 -11.72
C ARG A 23 -8.79 1.59 -10.79
N ARG A 24 -9.70 0.79 -11.33
CA ARG A 24 -10.72 0.09 -10.56
C ARG A 24 -10.24 -1.29 -10.11
N GLY A 25 -9.62 -1.34 -8.94
CA GLY A 25 -8.95 -2.51 -8.39
C GLY A 25 -7.62 -2.83 -9.07
N THR A 26 -6.74 -3.52 -8.38
CA THR A 26 -5.52 -4.08 -8.98
C THR A 26 -5.83 -5.35 -9.78
N ALA A 27 -4.91 -5.76 -10.64
CA ALA A 27 -4.92 -7.10 -11.20
C ALA A 27 -4.60 -8.15 -10.11
N ASN A 28 -4.86 -9.41 -10.39
CA ASN A 28 -4.53 -10.49 -9.47
C ASN A 28 -3.05 -10.85 -9.59
N PHE A 29 -2.27 -10.45 -8.61
CA PHE A 29 -0.82 -10.69 -8.60
C PHE A 29 -0.42 -12.18 -8.57
N ALA A 30 -1.35 -13.10 -8.33
CA ALA A 30 -1.07 -14.53 -8.50
C ALA A 30 -0.82 -14.91 -9.98
N HIS A 31 -1.21 -14.07 -10.94
CA HIS A 31 -1.14 -14.36 -12.39
C HIS A 31 -0.37 -13.30 -13.18
N GLU A 32 -0.53 -12.04 -12.80
CA GLU A 32 0.09 -10.90 -13.51
C GLU A 32 0.45 -9.80 -12.49
N PRO A 33 1.31 -8.82 -12.83
CA PRO A 33 1.63 -7.72 -11.92
C PRO A 33 0.37 -6.99 -11.45
N ALA A 34 0.33 -6.61 -10.16
CA ALA A 34 -0.83 -5.97 -9.53
C ALA A 34 -1.31 -4.71 -10.26
N MET A 35 -0.36 -3.94 -10.79
CA MET A 35 -0.61 -2.70 -11.54
C MET A 35 0.57 -2.40 -12.46
N THR A 36 0.47 -1.43 -13.35
CA THR A 36 1.63 -0.94 -14.09
C THR A 36 2.52 -0.08 -13.19
N ARG A 37 3.80 0.05 -13.53
CA ARG A 37 4.72 0.95 -12.82
C ARG A 37 4.23 2.40 -12.81
N LYS A 38 3.58 2.83 -13.90
CA LYS A 38 2.97 4.17 -14.01
C LYS A 38 1.82 4.35 -13.00
N GLU A 39 0.93 3.37 -12.90
CA GLU A 39 -0.17 3.39 -11.92
C GLU A 39 0.34 3.40 -10.47
N ALA A 40 1.42 2.65 -10.17
CA ALA A 40 2.05 2.68 -8.86
C ALA A 40 2.59 4.08 -8.52
N LEU A 41 3.29 4.73 -9.46
CA LEU A 41 3.78 6.10 -9.29
C LEU A 41 2.64 7.11 -9.14
N GLU A 42 1.59 7.00 -9.95
CA GLU A 42 0.41 7.87 -9.87
C GLU A 42 -0.29 7.76 -8.49
N ALA A 43 -0.39 6.54 -7.96
CA ALA A 43 -0.94 6.33 -6.63
C ALA A 43 -0.08 6.97 -5.51
N VAL A 44 1.26 6.88 -5.62
CA VAL A 44 2.19 7.56 -4.72
C VAL A 44 2.05 9.09 -4.83
N GLU A 45 1.96 9.64 -6.04
CA GLU A 45 1.77 11.09 -6.26
C GLU A 45 0.45 11.59 -5.64
N ILE A 46 -0.62 10.80 -5.70
CA ILE A 46 -1.89 11.13 -5.04
C ILE A 46 -1.69 11.25 -3.53
N GLY A 47 -0.96 10.32 -2.92
CA GLY A 47 -0.64 10.39 -1.49
C GLY A 47 0.15 11.65 -1.12
N ILE A 48 1.15 12.02 -1.92
CA ILE A 48 1.93 13.26 -1.73
C ILE A 48 1.00 14.48 -1.78
N LYS A 49 0.14 14.57 -2.80
CA LYS A 49 -0.85 15.67 -2.92
C LYS A 49 -1.80 15.74 -1.74
N MET A 50 -2.18 14.60 -1.16
CA MET A 50 -3.01 14.57 0.06
C MET A 50 -2.28 15.17 1.26
N ALA A 51 -0.99 14.91 1.43
CA ALA A 51 -0.18 15.52 2.47
C ALA A 51 -0.04 17.04 2.27
N GLU A 52 0.20 17.49 1.04
CA GLU A 52 0.26 18.92 0.68
C GLU A 52 -1.06 19.62 1.02
N MET A 53 -2.20 19.04 0.62
CA MET A 53 -3.53 19.56 0.95
C MET A 53 -3.74 19.66 2.47
N CYS A 54 -3.25 18.70 3.24
CA CYS A 54 -3.32 18.73 4.70
C CYS A 54 -2.45 19.85 5.29
N ALA A 55 -1.24 20.03 4.76
CA ALA A 55 -0.34 21.13 5.16
C ALA A 55 -0.98 22.51 4.89
N GLU A 56 -1.55 22.73 3.70
CA GLU A 56 -2.24 23.96 3.34
C GLU A 56 -3.43 24.28 4.26
N LYS A 57 -4.09 23.23 4.78
CA LYS A 57 -5.18 23.35 5.75
C LYS A 57 -4.70 23.54 7.20
N GLY A 58 -3.38 23.58 7.44
CA GLY A 58 -2.79 23.81 8.75
C GLY A 58 -2.78 22.59 9.67
N TYR A 59 -2.93 21.37 9.14
CA TYR A 59 -2.78 20.16 9.96
C TYR A 59 -1.31 19.92 10.30
N SER A 60 -1.04 19.69 11.59
CA SER A 60 0.31 19.50 12.14
C SER A 60 0.60 18.05 12.54
N LEU A 61 -0.33 17.15 12.34
CA LEU A 61 -0.22 15.71 12.58
C LEU A 61 -1.12 14.97 11.62
N LEU A 62 -0.61 13.92 10.97
CA LEU A 62 -1.40 13.06 10.10
C LEU A 62 -1.48 11.63 10.66
N ILE A 63 -2.55 10.95 10.35
CA ILE A 63 -2.74 9.53 10.64
C ILE A 63 -3.15 8.87 9.32
N GLY A 64 -2.31 8.00 8.80
CA GLY A 64 -2.61 7.21 7.61
C GLY A 64 -3.39 5.96 7.98
N GLY A 65 -4.54 5.75 7.33
CA GLY A 65 -5.37 4.57 7.54
C GLY A 65 -5.94 4.04 6.22
N GLU A 66 -6.46 2.82 6.25
CA GLU A 66 -7.05 2.13 5.12
C GLU A 66 -8.24 1.26 5.58
N MET A 67 -8.99 0.66 4.63
CA MET A 67 -10.21 -0.09 4.96
C MET A 67 -9.97 -1.56 5.35
N GLY A 68 -8.79 -2.10 5.15
CA GLY A 68 -8.42 -3.47 5.48
C GLY A 68 -8.96 -4.55 4.52
N ILE A 69 -9.75 -4.17 3.52
CA ILE A 69 -10.42 -5.12 2.63
C ILE A 69 -9.49 -5.54 1.50
N GLY A 70 -9.07 -6.81 1.52
CA GLY A 70 -8.26 -7.41 0.45
C GLY A 70 -6.77 -7.04 0.48
N ASN A 71 -6.32 -6.19 1.40
CA ASN A 71 -4.95 -5.66 1.42
C ASN A 71 -3.97 -6.36 2.36
N THR A 72 -4.43 -7.27 3.22
CA THR A 72 -3.52 -8.03 4.10
C THR A 72 -2.64 -9.02 3.34
N THR A 73 -3.02 -9.42 2.13
CA THR A 73 -2.22 -10.31 1.27
C THR A 73 -1.12 -9.51 0.57
N THR A 74 -1.46 -8.35 0.00
CA THR A 74 -0.50 -7.44 -0.63
C THR A 74 0.50 -6.88 0.37
N SER A 75 0.05 -6.48 1.58
CA SER A 75 0.97 -6.00 2.62
C SER A 75 1.94 -7.07 3.10
N ALA A 76 1.49 -8.33 3.24
CA ALA A 76 2.38 -9.44 3.58
C ALA A 76 3.42 -9.69 2.49
N ALA A 77 3.02 -9.67 1.20
CA ALA A 77 3.93 -9.80 0.07
C ALA A 77 4.99 -8.68 0.04
N VAL A 78 4.55 -7.42 0.16
CA VAL A 78 5.45 -6.25 0.22
C VAL A 78 6.42 -6.37 1.39
N THR A 79 5.92 -6.71 2.58
CA THR A 79 6.75 -6.85 3.78
C THR A 79 7.79 -7.94 3.62
N ALA A 80 7.41 -9.12 3.10
CA ALA A 80 8.33 -10.24 2.86
C ALA A 80 9.48 -9.81 1.93
N VAL A 81 9.17 -9.15 0.81
CA VAL A 81 10.18 -8.69 -0.15
C VAL A 81 11.13 -7.66 0.46
N LEU A 82 10.59 -6.65 1.13
CA LEU A 82 11.42 -5.53 1.63
C LEU A 82 12.25 -5.91 2.86
N THR A 83 11.82 -6.86 3.66
CA THR A 83 12.53 -7.30 4.87
C THR A 83 13.39 -8.54 4.65
N GLY A 84 13.15 -9.31 3.58
CA GLY A 84 13.73 -10.62 3.37
C GLY A 84 13.20 -11.69 4.34
N ALA A 85 12.13 -11.42 5.06
CA ALA A 85 11.52 -12.35 5.99
C ALA A 85 10.75 -13.47 5.26
N GLU A 86 10.71 -14.64 5.86
CA GLU A 86 9.88 -15.74 5.37
C GLU A 86 8.41 -15.32 5.28
N VAL A 87 7.75 -15.67 4.17
CA VAL A 87 6.35 -15.30 3.93
C VAL A 87 5.44 -15.72 5.07
N ALA A 88 5.66 -16.92 5.61
CA ALA A 88 4.87 -17.44 6.73
C ALA A 88 4.99 -16.58 8.01
N ALA A 89 6.15 -15.96 8.24
CA ALA A 89 6.38 -15.13 9.43
C ALA A 89 5.64 -13.79 9.38
N VAL A 90 5.40 -13.26 8.18
CA VAL A 90 4.76 -11.94 7.97
C VAL A 90 3.31 -12.05 7.49
N THR A 91 2.78 -13.26 7.34
CA THR A 91 1.41 -13.49 6.84
C THR A 91 0.47 -13.82 7.98
N GLY A 92 -0.46 -12.90 8.26
CA GLY A 92 -1.50 -13.09 9.26
C GLY A 92 -2.82 -13.63 8.67
N ARG A 93 -3.73 -14.01 9.58
CA ARG A 93 -5.08 -14.53 9.23
C ARG A 93 -6.01 -13.46 8.63
N GLY A 94 -5.62 -12.20 8.65
CA GLY A 94 -6.48 -11.09 8.22
C GLY A 94 -7.82 -11.10 8.94
N ALA A 95 -8.93 -11.03 8.20
CA ALA A 95 -10.29 -10.99 8.77
C ALA A 95 -10.78 -12.35 9.32
N GLY A 96 -9.89 -13.27 9.70
CA GLY A 96 -10.27 -14.51 10.37
C GLY A 96 -10.21 -15.77 9.49
N LEU A 97 -9.20 -15.89 8.63
CA LEU A 97 -8.98 -17.10 7.85
C LEU A 97 -8.80 -18.35 8.73
N SER A 98 -9.36 -19.48 8.30
CA SER A 98 -9.05 -20.79 8.85
C SER A 98 -7.56 -21.14 8.64
N THR A 99 -7.07 -22.19 9.31
CA THR A 99 -5.69 -22.66 9.10
C THR A 99 -5.41 -23.00 7.66
N ALA A 100 -6.29 -23.76 7.00
CA ALA A 100 -6.18 -24.08 5.57
C ALA A 100 -6.25 -22.82 4.67
N GLY A 101 -7.01 -21.78 5.09
CA GLY A 101 -7.04 -20.49 4.42
C GLY A 101 -5.73 -19.72 4.53
N LEU A 102 -5.09 -19.75 5.70
CA LEU A 102 -3.79 -19.14 5.94
C LEU A 102 -2.69 -19.84 5.13
N GLU A 103 -2.65 -21.17 5.14
CA GLU A 103 -1.69 -21.97 4.36
C GLU A 103 -1.81 -21.66 2.87
N ARG A 104 -3.04 -21.58 2.35
CA ARG A 104 -3.29 -21.20 0.95
C ARG A 104 -2.82 -19.78 0.65
N LYS A 105 -3.07 -18.83 1.57
CA LYS A 105 -2.60 -17.44 1.43
C LYS A 105 -1.08 -17.36 1.35
N ILE A 106 -0.37 -18.08 2.21
CA ILE A 106 1.10 -18.18 2.21
C ILE A 106 1.57 -18.73 0.86
N ALA A 107 1.04 -19.87 0.43
CA ALA A 107 1.42 -20.51 -0.83
C ALA A 107 1.18 -19.61 -2.06
N VAL A 108 0.08 -18.84 -2.08
CA VAL A 108 -0.20 -17.87 -3.15
C VAL A 108 0.83 -16.75 -3.17
N ILE A 109 1.21 -16.21 -2.01
CA ILE A 109 2.22 -15.16 -1.93
C ILE A 109 3.58 -15.72 -2.41
N GLU A 110 4.02 -16.86 -1.92
CA GLU A 110 5.28 -17.49 -2.33
C GLU A 110 5.35 -17.74 -3.84
N ALA A 111 4.27 -18.27 -4.42
CA ALA A 111 4.18 -18.49 -5.87
C ALA A 111 4.25 -17.17 -6.65
N ALA A 112 3.59 -16.13 -6.17
CA ALA A 112 3.60 -14.81 -6.82
C ALA A 112 4.98 -14.15 -6.75
N LEU A 113 5.67 -14.24 -5.60
CA LEU A 113 7.04 -13.73 -5.45
C LEU A 113 8.03 -14.48 -6.38
N ALA A 114 7.87 -15.78 -6.51
CA ALA A 114 8.68 -16.60 -7.45
C ALA A 114 8.39 -16.24 -8.92
N LEU A 115 7.13 -15.94 -9.26
CA LEU A 115 6.70 -15.58 -10.61
C LEU A 115 7.23 -14.20 -11.01
N HIS A 116 6.98 -13.17 -10.18
CA HIS A 116 7.24 -11.77 -10.53
C HIS A 116 8.64 -11.30 -10.16
N LYS A 117 9.31 -11.96 -9.22
CA LYS A 117 10.67 -11.64 -8.77
C LYS A 117 10.84 -10.13 -8.51
N PRO A 118 10.05 -9.55 -7.59
CA PRO A 118 10.16 -8.13 -7.30
C PRO A 118 11.56 -7.80 -6.77
N ASP A 119 12.15 -6.70 -7.27
CA ASP A 119 13.44 -6.21 -6.80
C ASP A 119 13.27 -5.49 -5.46
N SER A 120 13.82 -6.05 -4.40
CA SER A 120 13.77 -5.48 -3.04
C SER A 120 14.46 -4.11 -2.91
N ASN A 121 15.30 -3.73 -3.88
CA ASN A 121 15.97 -2.42 -3.92
C ASN A 121 15.16 -1.37 -4.70
N ASP A 122 14.11 -1.76 -5.41
CA ASP A 122 13.21 -0.87 -6.13
C ASP A 122 11.79 -0.96 -5.55
N SER A 123 11.49 -0.06 -4.61
CA SER A 123 10.17 -0.02 -3.95
C SER A 123 9.01 0.17 -4.93
N ILE A 124 9.22 0.83 -6.08
CA ILE A 124 8.18 0.98 -7.10
C ILE A 124 7.99 -0.33 -7.88
N ASP A 125 9.05 -1.11 -8.08
CA ASP A 125 8.94 -2.45 -8.67
C ASP A 125 8.16 -3.40 -7.74
N VAL A 126 8.41 -3.33 -6.43
CA VAL A 126 7.64 -4.09 -5.43
C VAL A 126 6.17 -3.70 -5.46
N LEU A 127 5.86 -2.38 -5.42
CA LEU A 127 4.48 -1.89 -5.49
C LEU A 127 3.79 -2.33 -6.78
N HIS A 128 4.42 -2.15 -7.91
CA HIS A 128 3.90 -2.52 -9.22
C HIS A 128 3.56 -4.01 -9.30
N LYS A 129 4.43 -4.89 -8.82
CA LYS A 129 4.28 -6.34 -8.97
C LYS A 129 3.32 -6.97 -7.95
N VAL A 130 3.45 -6.61 -6.68
CA VAL A 130 2.75 -7.29 -5.58
C VAL A 130 2.08 -6.35 -4.57
N GLY A 131 2.06 -5.05 -4.86
CA GLY A 131 1.48 -4.05 -3.97
C GLY A 131 -0.02 -3.84 -4.15
N GLY A 132 -0.50 -2.73 -3.58
CA GLY A 132 -1.88 -2.24 -3.67
C GLY A 132 -1.91 -0.72 -3.81
N LEU A 133 -2.98 -0.20 -4.42
CA LEU A 133 -3.14 1.25 -4.63
C LEU A 133 -3.20 2.02 -3.30
N ASP A 134 -3.83 1.45 -2.29
CA ASP A 134 -3.92 1.98 -0.93
C ASP A 134 -2.55 2.05 -0.26
N ILE A 135 -1.75 0.98 -0.37
CA ILE A 135 -0.37 0.95 0.16
C ILE A 135 0.50 1.99 -0.55
N ALA A 136 0.36 2.10 -1.89
CA ALA A 136 1.09 3.11 -2.68
C ALA A 136 0.66 4.53 -2.29
N GLY A 137 -0.64 4.78 -2.13
CA GLY A 137 -1.16 6.07 -1.67
C GLY A 137 -0.68 6.44 -0.27
N LEU A 138 -0.69 5.50 0.68
CA LEU A 138 -0.16 5.72 2.02
C LEU A 138 1.36 5.97 2.01
N CYS A 139 2.12 5.24 1.18
CA CYS A 139 3.54 5.51 0.97
C CYS A 139 3.77 6.96 0.54
N GLY A 140 3.00 7.42 -0.45
CA GLY A 140 3.04 8.81 -0.91
C GLY A 140 2.64 9.82 0.16
N LEU A 141 1.62 9.52 0.98
CA LEU A 141 1.22 10.36 2.10
C LEU A 141 2.37 10.57 3.09
N TYR A 142 3.14 9.51 3.39
CA TYR A 142 4.26 9.60 4.33
C TYR A 142 5.43 10.39 3.73
N LEU A 143 5.75 10.18 2.45
CA LEU A 143 6.76 10.98 1.75
C LEU A 143 6.39 12.47 1.70
N GLY A 144 5.13 12.77 1.36
CA GLY A 144 4.63 14.14 1.32
C GLY A 144 4.60 14.79 2.70
N ALA A 145 4.21 14.05 3.74
CA ALA A 145 4.22 14.53 5.12
C ALA A 145 5.64 14.86 5.59
N ALA A 146 6.62 14.00 5.29
CA ALA A 146 8.03 14.25 5.58
C ALA A 146 8.53 15.52 4.87
N ALA A 147 8.21 15.71 3.59
CA ALA A 147 8.56 16.91 2.83
C ALA A 147 7.94 18.18 3.45
N GLN A 148 6.74 18.09 4.00
CA GLN A 148 6.05 19.18 4.72
C GLN A 148 6.45 19.28 6.20
N ARG A 149 7.33 18.40 6.70
CA ARG A 149 7.74 18.31 8.11
C ARG A 149 6.55 18.08 9.06
N ILE A 150 5.58 17.31 8.63
CA ILE A 150 4.41 16.94 9.44
C ILE A 150 4.63 15.51 9.95
N PRO A 151 4.62 15.28 11.26
CA PRO A 151 4.73 13.94 11.82
C PRO A 151 3.51 13.09 11.45
N VAL A 152 3.74 11.78 11.30
CA VAL A 152 2.70 10.81 10.97
C VAL A 152 2.62 9.74 12.04
N VAL A 153 1.40 9.40 12.45
CA VAL A 153 1.13 8.22 13.29
C VAL A 153 0.75 7.06 12.37
N LEU A 154 1.46 5.94 12.53
CA LEU A 154 1.17 4.69 11.84
C LEU A 154 0.07 3.94 12.61
N ASP A 155 -0.90 3.40 11.89
CA ASP A 155 -2.02 2.65 12.48
C ASP A 155 -1.65 1.17 12.70
N GLY A 156 -1.65 0.38 11.64
CA GLY A 156 -1.48 -1.07 11.70
C GLY A 156 -0.44 -1.61 10.72
N VAL A 157 -0.41 -2.93 10.55
CA VAL A 157 0.59 -3.63 9.73
C VAL A 157 0.60 -3.15 8.26
N ILE A 158 -0.55 -2.74 7.72
CA ILE A 158 -0.66 -2.28 6.34
C ILE A 158 -0.05 -0.88 6.20
N SER A 159 -0.35 0.02 7.13
CA SER A 159 0.27 1.35 7.19
C SER A 159 1.78 1.26 7.46
N CYS A 160 2.23 0.29 8.27
CA CYS A 160 3.65 0.00 8.47
C CYS A 160 4.34 -0.49 7.19
N ALA A 161 3.69 -1.34 6.38
CA ALA A 161 4.23 -1.77 5.08
C ALA A 161 4.41 -0.58 4.12
N ALA A 162 3.45 0.35 4.11
CA ALA A 162 3.56 1.59 3.33
C ALA A 162 4.69 2.51 3.84
N ALA A 163 4.87 2.62 5.16
CA ALA A 163 5.97 3.37 5.75
C ALA A 163 7.34 2.77 5.41
N LEU A 164 7.44 1.45 5.41
CA LEU A 164 8.67 0.75 4.99
C LEU A 164 9.03 1.09 3.54
N LEU A 165 8.04 1.14 2.63
CA LEU A 165 8.25 1.58 1.24
C LEU A 165 8.73 3.04 1.19
N ALA A 166 8.12 3.94 1.96
CA ALA A 166 8.50 5.35 2.00
C ALA A 166 9.95 5.53 2.43
N VAL A 167 10.36 4.89 3.54
CA VAL A 167 11.75 4.94 4.04
C VAL A 167 12.73 4.33 3.03
N ARG A 168 12.35 3.30 2.28
CA ARG A 168 13.20 2.72 1.23
C ARG A 168 13.34 3.65 0.01
N LEU A 169 12.28 4.40 -0.34
CA LEU A 169 12.32 5.41 -1.41
C LEU A 169 13.10 6.66 -0.98
N CYS A 170 12.94 7.08 0.26
CA CYS A 170 13.62 8.24 0.83
C CYS A 170 14.05 7.94 2.27
N PRO A 171 15.30 7.55 2.54
CA PRO A 171 15.77 7.22 3.89
C PRO A 171 15.70 8.34 4.92
N LEU A 172 15.44 9.57 4.46
CA LEU A 172 15.28 10.76 5.31
C LEU A 172 13.81 11.12 5.60
N SER A 173 12.87 10.30 5.10
CA SER A 173 11.42 10.53 5.31
C SER A 173 10.94 10.09 6.69
#